data_779d1cf505c568e4593eb339227f144d
#
_entry.id   779d1cf505c568e4593eb339227f144d
#
_cell.length_a   1.000
_cell.length_b   1.000
_cell.length_c   1.000
_cell.angle_alpha   90.00
_cell.angle_beta   90.00
_cell.angle_gamma   90.00
#
_symmetry.space_group_name_H-M   'P 1'
#
loop_
_entity.id
_entity.type
_entity.pdbx_description
1 polymer ?
#
loop_
_entity_poly.entity_id
_entity_poly.type
_entity_poly.pdbx_seq_one_letter_code
_entity_poly.pdbx_strand_id
1 'polypeptide(L)'
;VRYLCFPYLAEDQMAWKLSLEELGIHTNEELIHYLKAEYFKVYNKTVDDLFSFLKTVRPKYAPAKPEPVPFQWSLYRQRPQIRYSLAASIIRGIVSGASPIGSYLPSLPQLAAQYGTALSTIRRTVSLLNDLGVAASQHGKGILVCMTPQTIDFSSPDVHEMLDLYLESLQMLVYTSRSVSLFTFQSVSGAALDVLTEQFRSIRKESRTDLYLEVYLTFIVKHCSSAMVRECYDKLKLLLACGYPVTLMRLKKDSLGQEYNPAVLQAVTSLEAGDTEGFTDQWCEFLSQQESETRSFIMEQGKHLPQN
;
A
#
# COMPACT_ATOMS: atom_id res chain seq x y z
N VAL A 1 -12.53 -19.68 -10.88
CA VAL A 1 -11.45 -18.75 -10.49
C VAL A 1 -10.08 -19.26 -10.96
N ARG A 2 -9.73 -20.54 -10.81
CA ARG A 2 -8.45 -21.12 -11.32
C ARG A 2 -8.26 -20.91 -12.83
N TYR A 3 -9.33 -20.92 -13.61
CA TYR A 3 -9.27 -20.81 -15.07
C TYR A 3 -9.08 -19.39 -15.60
N LEU A 4 -9.39 -18.35 -14.83
CA LEU A 4 -9.22 -16.95 -15.25
C LEU A 4 -7.77 -16.44 -15.15
N CYS A 5 -6.91 -17.12 -14.42
CA CYS A 5 -5.49 -16.80 -14.30
C CYS A 5 -4.60 -17.50 -15.35
N PHE A 6 -5.15 -18.43 -16.11
CA PHE A 6 -4.42 -19.24 -17.09
C PHE A 6 -3.79 -18.46 -18.27
N PRO A 7 -4.34 -17.33 -18.77
CA PRO A 7 -3.68 -16.61 -19.85
C PRO A 7 -2.26 -16.15 -19.53
N TYR A 8 -2.00 -15.76 -18.28
CA TYR A 8 -0.65 -15.38 -17.84
C TYR A 8 0.31 -16.55 -17.69
N LEU A 9 -0.20 -17.74 -17.39
CA LEU A 9 0.58 -18.98 -17.32
C LEU A 9 0.74 -19.64 -18.68
N ALA A 10 -0.05 -19.24 -19.69
CA ALA A 10 -0.06 -19.85 -21.00
C ALA A 10 1.24 -19.62 -21.80
N GLU A 11 2.04 -18.61 -21.45
CA GLU A 11 3.36 -18.39 -22.05
C GLU A 11 4.45 -19.28 -21.41
N ASP A 12 4.21 -19.77 -20.18
CA ASP A 12 5.17 -20.63 -19.48
C ASP A 12 4.98 -22.10 -19.85
N GLN A 13 5.88 -22.59 -20.72
CA GLN A 13 5.89 -24.00 -21.15
C GLN A 13 6.04 -24.97 -19.96
N MET A 14 6.75 -24.56 -18.92
CA MET A 14 7.01 -25.40 -17.76
C MET A 14 5.75 -25.58 -16.90
N ALA A 15 4.94 -24.52 -16.75
CA ALA A 15 3.66 -24.60 -16.03
C ALA A 15 2.66 -25.53 -16.74
N TRP A 16 2.61 -25.52 -18.08
CA TRP A 16 1.78 -26.43 -18.85
C TRP A 16 2.24 -27.88 -18.70
N LYS A 17 3.54 -28.12 -18.78
CA LYS A 17 4.14 -29.46 -18.62
C LYS A 17 3.80 -30.02 -17.24
N LEU A 18 4.03 -29.27 -16.17
CA LEU A 18 3.73 -29.71 -14.81
C LEU A 18 2.24 -29.99 -14.60
N SER A 19 1.35 -29.14 -15.12
CA SER A 19 -0.10 -29.35 -14.99
C SER A 19 -0.60 -30.60 -15.75
N LEU A 20 0.00 -30.93 -16.86
CA LEU A 20 -0.35 -32.13 -17.64
C LEU A 20 0.24 -33.41 -17.03
N GLU A 21 1.45 -33.34 -16.49
CA GLU A 21 2.09 -34.43 -15.75
C GLU A 21 1.31 -34.79 -14.47
N GLU A 22 0.78 -33.78 -13.74
CA GLU A 22 -0.11 -34.01 -12.59
C GLU A 22 -1.41 -34.74 -12.97
N LEU A 23 -1.85 -34.59 -14.22
CA LEU A 23 -3.00 -35.32 -14.77
C LEU A 23 -2.62 -36.70 -15.36
N GLY A 24 -1.36 -37.12 -15.25
CA GLY A 24 -0.85 -38.38 -15.79
C GLY A 24 -0.68 -38.35 -17.32
N ILE A 25 -0.62 -37.19 -17.94
CA ILE A 25 -0.46 -37.04 -19.39
C ILE A 25 1.03 -36.83 -19.71
N HIS A 26 1.66 -37.78 -20.36
CA HIS A 26 3.02 -37.62 -20.88
C HIS A 26 3.04 -36.64 -22.05
N THR A 27 3.84 -35.57 -21.91
CA THR A 27 3.85 -34.42 -22.82
C THR A 27 5.12 -34.37 -23.66
N ASN A 28 4.97 -34.02 -24.93
CA ASN A 28 6.04 -33.56 -25.79
C ASN A 28 5.76 -32.09 -26.21
N GLU A 29 6.73 -31.43 -26.81
CA GLU A 29 6.59 -30.01 -27.21
C GLU A 29 5.47 -29.78 -28.23
N GLU A 30 5.24 -30.71 -29.15
CA GLU A 30 4.18 -30.61 -30.15
C GLU A 30 2.78 -30.67 -29.50
N LEU A 31 2.59 -31.56 -28.54
CA LEU A 31 1.33 -31.68 -27.80
C LEU A 31 1.06 -30.42 -26.96
N ILE A 32 2.08 -29.90 -26.30
CA ILE A 32 1.94 -28.64 -25.52
C ILE A 32 1.57 -27.48 -26.46
N HIS A 33 2.22 -27.36 -27.61
CA HIS A 33 1.91 -26.33 -28.58
C HIS A 33 0.48 -26.42 -29.12
N TYR A 34 0.05 -27.66 -29.46
CA TYR A 34 -1.31 -27.94 -29.92
C TYR A 34 -2.35 -27.58 -28.85
N LEU A 35 -2.15 -28.03 -27.62
CA LEU A 35 -3.07 -27.76 -26.51
C LEU A 35 -3.17 -26.26 -26.18
N LYS A 36 -2.05 -25.52 -26.25
CA LYS A 36 -2.06 -24.06 -26.11
C LYS A 36 -2.91 -23.40 -27.21
N ALA A 37 -2.72 -23.78 -28.46
CA ALA A 37 -3.48 -23.21 -29.56
C ALA A 37 -4.98 -23.46 -29.43
N GLU A 38 -5.39 -24.67 -29.06
CA GLU A 38 -6.80 -25.02 -28.84
C GLU A 38 -7.37 -24.31 -27.60
N TYR A 39 -6.58 -24.17 -26.53
CA TYR A 39 -6.99 -23.40 -25.36
C TYR A 39 -7.28 -21.93 -25.70
N PHE A 40 -6.38 -21.25 -26.41
CA PHE A 40 -6.58 -19.88 -26.83
C PHE A 40 -7.78 -19.71 -27.74
N LYS A 41 -8.01 -20.67 -28.65
CA LYS A 41 -9.19 -20.66 -29.52
C LYS A 41 -10.51 -20.76 -28.74
N VAL A 42 -10.58 -21.68 -27.76
CA VAL A 42 -11.75 -21.82 -26.87
C VAL A 42 -11.91 -20.60 -25.98
N TYR A 43 -10.82 -20.09 -25.42
CA TYR A 43 -10.83 -18.90 -24.57
C TYR A 43 -11.37 -17.67 -25.32
N ASN A 44 -10.82 -17.37 -26.49
CA ASN A 44 -11.25 -16.23 -27.30
C ASN A 44 -12.72 -16.37 -27.70
N LYS A 45 -13.15 -17.55 -28.12
CA LYS A 45 -14.57 -17.82 -28.41
C LYS A 45 -15.46 -17.58 -27.21
N THR A 46 -15.07 -18.04 -26.02
CA THR A 46 -15.84 -17.85 -24.78
C THR A 46 -15.94 -16.38 -24.42
N VAL A 47 -14.87 -15.61 -24.59
CA VAL A 47 -14.86 -14.14 -24.38
C VAL A 47 -15.80 -13.45 -25.36
N ASP A 48 -15.75 -13.80 -26.64
CA ASP A 48 -16.61 -13.22 -27.68
C ASP A 48 -18.09 -13.55 -27.42
N ASP A 49 -18.38 -14.79 -27.05
CA ASP A 49 -19.74 -15.24 -26.69
C ASP A 49 -20.27 -14.49 -25.45
N LEU A 50 -19.41 -14.28 -24.44
CA LEU A 50 -19.74 -13.48 -23.24
C LEU A 50 -20.02 -12.01 -23.60
N PHE A 51 -19.18 -11.40 -24.42
CA PHE A 51 -19.41 -10.02 -24.89
C PHE A 51 -20.69 -9.89 -25.70
N SER A 52 -20.98 -10.87 -26.56
CA SER A 52 -22.20 -10.91 -27.36
C SER A 52 -23.42 -11.06 -26.46
N PHE A 53 -23.38 -11.93 -25.47
CA PHE A 53 -24.41 -12.08 -24.45
C PHE A 53 -24.62 -10.78 -23.67
N LEU A 54 -23.56 -10.15 -23.16
CA LEU A 54 -23.64 -8.90 -22.42
C LEU A 54 -24.26 -7.77 -23.27
N LYS A 55 -23.94 -7.70 -24.57
CA LYS A 55 -24.57 -6.74 -25.49
C LYS A 55 -26.07 -6.95 -25.64
N THR A 56 -26.52 -8.20 -25.65
CA THR A 56 -27.95 -8.53 -25.76
C THR A 56 -28.72 -8.30 -24.46
N VAL A 57 -28.05 -8.46 -23.33
CA VAL A 57 -28.65 -8.32 -21.99
C VAL A 57 -28.66 -6.86 -21.52
N ARG A 58 -27.62 -6.08 -21.85
CA ARG A 58 -27.48 -4.67 -21.47
C ARG A 58 -28.71 -3.80 -21.72
N PRO A 59 -29.46 -3.90 -22.86
CA PRO A 59 -30.65 -3.11 -23.06
C PRO A 59 -31.83 -3.48 -22.17
N LYS A 60 -31.83 -4.72 -21.63
CA LYS A 60 -32.91 -5.24 -20.78
C LYS A 60 -32.74 -4.82 -19.30
N TYR A 61 -31.56 -4.47 -18.91
CA TYR A 61 -31.18 -4.04 -17.58
C TYR A 61 -30.68 -2.60 -17.66
N ALA A 62 -31.61 -1.65 -17.82
CA ALA A 62 -31.25 -0.24 -17.61
C ALA A 62 -30.69 -0.11 -16.20
N PRO A 63 -29.50 0.45 -16.00
CA PRO A 63 -28.95 0.61 -14.68
C PRO A 63 -29.89 1.51 -13.88
N ALA A 64 -30.53 0.98 -12.85
CA ALA A 64 -30.89 1.80 -11.71
C ALA A 64 -29.65 2.61 -11.36
N LYS A 65 -29.79 3.92 -11.07
CA LYS A 65 -28.64 4.76 -10.70
C LYS A 65 -27.77 3.93 -9.76
N PRO A 66 -26.51 3.59 -10.14
CA PRO A 66 -25.69 2.74 -9.31
C PRO A 66 -25.46 3.48 -7.99
N GLU A 67 -26.06 3.01 -6.92
CA GLU A 67 -25.52 3.32 -5.61
C GLU A 67 -24.11 2.76 -5.62
N PRO A 68 -23.08 3.56 -5.33
CA PRO A 68 -21.73 3.05 -5.26
C PRO A 68 -21.70 1.97 -4.17
N VAL A 69 -21.70 0.71 -4.60
CA VAL A 69 -21.44 -0.41 -3.69
C VAL A 69 -20.00 -0.22 -3.21
N PRO A 70 -19.78 -0.02 -1.90
CA PRO A 70 -18.42 0.09 -1.39
C PRO A 70 -17.68 -1.18 -1.77
N PHE A 71 -16.70 -1.05 -2.66
CA PHE A 71 -15.83 -2.15 -3.02
C PHE A 71 -14.89 -2.40 -1.84
N GLN A 72 -15.18 -3.43 -1.06
CA GLN A 72 -14.31 -3.87 0.02
C GLN A 72 -13.49 -5.05 -0.48
N TRP A 73 -12.22 -4.84 -0.70
CA TRP A 73 -11.29 -5.88 -1.04
C TRP A 73 -10.41 -6.22 0.15
N SER A 74 -10.34 -7.52 0.50
CA SER A 74 -9.39 -8.02 1.48
C SER A 74 -8.18 -8.58 0.74
N LEU A 75 -7.04 -7.94 0.87
CA LEU A 75 -5.77 -8.36 0.28
C LEU A 75 -5.23 -9.68 0.87
N TYR A 76 -5.76 -10.09 2.02
CA TYR A 76 -5.22 -11.23 2.75
C TYR A 76 -6.15 -12.43 2.75
N ARG A 77 -5.62 -13.62 2.41
CA ARG A 77 -6.34 -14.90 2.56
C ARG A 77 -6.60 -15.30 4.02
N GLN A 78 -5.73 -14.89 4.93
CA GLN A 78 -5.94 -15.00 6.37
C GLN A 78 -6.61 -13.71 6.82
N ARG A 79 -7.49 -13.79 7.83
CA ARG A 79 -8.19 -12.61 8.37
C ARG A 79 -7.17 -11.50 8.57
N PRO A 80 -7.34 -10.34 7.90
CA PRO A 80 -6.40 -9.24 8.10
C PRO A 80 -6.33 -9.02 9.58
N GLN A 81 -5.12 -8.97 10.10
CA GLN A 81 -4.99 -8.73 11.53
C GLN A 81 -5.38 -7.28 11.73
N ILE A 82 -6.64 -7.07 12.07
CA ILE A 82 -7.28 -5.76 12.30
C ILE A 82 -6.37 -4.87 13.14
N ARG A 83 -5.57 -5.47 14.04
CA ARG A 83 -4.60 -4.78 14.88
C ARG A 83 -3.58 -3.94 14.08
N TYR A 84 -3.09 -4.40 12.92
CA TYR A 84 -2.13 -3.66 12.12
C TYR A 84 -2.77 -2.46 11.43
N SER A 85 -3.97 -2.64 10.89
CA SER A 85 -4.73 -1.53 10.31
C SER A 85 -5.10 -0.48 11.37
N LEU A 86 -5.42 -0.92 12.59
CA LEU A 86 -5.70 -0.01 13.71
C LEU A 86 -4.44 0.71 14.18
N ALA A 87 -3.31 0.00 14.31
CA ALA A 87 -2.03 0.62 14.65
C ALA A 87 -1.64 1.67 13.61
N ALA A 88 -1.73 1.33 12.31
CA ALA A 88 -1.49 2.25 11.21
C ALA A 88 -2.38 3.49 11.26
N SER A 89 -3.68 3.32 11.55
CA SER A 89 -4.63 4.43 11.70
C SER A 89 -4.27 5.35 12.88
N ILE A 90 -3.85 4.79 14.01
CA ILE A 90 -3.42 5.55 15.18
C ILE A 90 -2.12 6.29 14.89
N ILE A 91 -1.11 5.63 14.30
CA ILE A 91 0.16 6.26 13.90
C ILE A 91 -0.11 7.43 12.95
N ARG A 92 -0.97 7.23 11.95
CA ARG A 92 -1.36 8.29 11.02
C ARG A 92 -2.03 9.47 11.73
N GLY A 93 -2.90 9.21 12.73
CA GLY A 93 -3.49 10.25 13.58
C GLY A 93 -2.44 11.04 14.36
N ILE A 94 -1.37 10.39 14.81
CA ILE A 94 -0.25 11.03 15.50
C ILE A 94 0.55 11.89 14.53
N VAL A 95 0.93 11.35 13.38
CA VAL A 95 1.71 12.06 12.34
C VAL A 95 0.97 13.28 11.81
N SER A 96 -0.36 13.18 11.63
CA SER A 96 -1.21 14.30 11.18
C SER A 96 -1.49 15.34 12.27
N GLY A 97 -1.06 15.10 13.52
CA GLY A 97 -1.31 15.99 14.65
C GLY A 97 -2.68 15.85 15.31
N ALA A 98 -3.53 14.92 14.87
CA ALA A 98 -4.83 14.64 15.50
C ALA A 98 -4.68 14.07 16.93
N SER A 99 -3.57 13.36 17.20
CA SER A 99 -3.18 12.87 18.51
C SER A 99 -1.74 13.33 18.82
N PRO A 100 -1.55 14.52 19.38
CA PRO A 100 -0.20 15.09 19.57
C PRO A 100 0.68 14.25 20.50
N ILE A 101 1.99 14.27 20.27
CA ILE A 101 2.98 13.70 21.20
C ILE A 101 2.81 14.36 22.58
N GLY A 102 2.83 13.56 23.63
CA GLY A 102 2.57 14.00 25.01
C GLY A 102 1.09 13.98 25.40
N SER A 103 0.16 13.77 24.45
CA SER A 103 -1.25 13.56 24.76
C SER A 103 -1.56 12.10 25.11
N TYR A 104 -2.75 11.85 25.63
CA TYR A 104 -3.24 10.49 25.88
C TYR A 104 -4.22 10.05 24.80
N LEU A 105 -4.06 8.83 24.31
CA LEU A 105 -5.08 8.20 23.48
C LEU A 105 -6.37 7.96 24.28
N PRO A 106 -7.52 7.85 23.60
CA PRO A 106 -8.75 7.40 24.24
C PRO A 106 -8.55 6.07 24.99
N SER A 107 -9.33 5.85 26.04
CA SER A 107 -9.27 4.59 26.80
C SER A 107 -9.56 3.38 25.92
N LEU A 108 -9.10 2.19 26.33
CA LEU A 108 -9.33 0.95 25.59
C LEU A 108 -10.80 0.71 25.20
N PRO A 109 -11.80 0.93 26.10
CA PRO A 109 -13.21 0.82 25.75
C PRO A 109 -13.66 1.88 24.72
N GLN A 110 -13.15 3.12 24.82
CA GLN A 110 -13.46 4.18 23.86
C GLN A 110 -12.87 3.88 22.47
N LEU A 111 -11.63 3.39 22.41
CA LEU A 111 -11.02 2.93 21.14
C LEU A 111 -11.81 1.75 20.57
N ALA A 112 -12.25 0.79 21.39
CA ALA A 112 -13.05 -0.34 20.92
C ALA A 112 -14.38 0.13 20.32
N ALA A 113 -15.06 1.10 20.94
CA ALA A 113 -16.28 1.70 20.43
C ALA A 113 -16.03 2.51 19.17
N GLN A 114 -14.96 3.34 19.13
CA GLN A 114 -14.60 4.19 17.98
C GLN A 114 -14.32 3.37 16.73
N TYR A 115 -13.61 2.24 16.86
CA TYR A 115 -13.22 1.39 15.74
C TYR A 115 -14.17 0.20 15.50
N GLY A 116 -15.24 0.07 16.28
CA GLY A 116 -16.22 -1.03 16.14
C GLY A 116 -15.59 -2.42 16.28
N THR A 117 -14.61 -2.58 17.19
CA THR A 117 -13.83 -3.82 17.33
C THR A 117 -13.81 -4.34 18.76
N ALA A 118 -13.38 -5.59 18.94
CA ALA A 118 -13.29 -6.21 20.26
C ALA A 118 -12.18 -5.56 21.12
N LEU A 119 -12.41 -5.47 22.43
CA LEU A 119 -11.45 -4.94 23.39
C LEU A 119 -10.10 -5.71 23.39
N SER A 120 -10.14 -7.03 23.13
CA SER A 120 -8.94 -7.85 22.98
C SER A 120 -8.08 -7.42 21.78
N THR A 121 -8.71 -7.03 20.67
CA THR A 121 -8.02 -6.52 19.48
C THR A 121 -7.35 -5.18 19.79
N ILE A 122 -8.05 -4.28 20.50
CA ILE A 122 -7.46 -2.99 20.91
C ILE A 122 -6.26 -3.20 21.84
N ARG A 123 -6.35 -4.14 22.80
CA ARG A 123 -5.20 -4.45 23.69
C ARG A 123 -3.98 -4.89 22.89
N ARG A 124 -4.16 -5.78 21.90
CA ARG A 124 -3.06 -6.22 21.03
C ARG A 124 -2.51 -5.06 20.16
N THR A 125 -3.40 -4.19 19.65
CA THR A 125 -2.99 -2.99 18.93
C THR A 125 -2.14 -2.06 19.79
N VAL A 126 -2.55 -1.83 21.05
CA VAL A 126 -1.79 -1.00 21.99
C VAL A 126 -0.46 -1.65 22.38
N SER A 127 -0.42 -2.97 22.54
CA SER A 127 0.84 -3.70 22.76
C SER A 127 1.81 -3.44 21.58
N LEU A 128 1.35 -3.62 20.35
CA LEU A 128 2.14 -3.35 19.15
C LEU A 128 2.62 -1.89 19.08
N LEU A 129 1.78 -0.90 19.44
CA LEU A 129 2.19 0.51 19.50
C LEU A 129 3.25 0.76 20.58
N ASN A 130 3.20 0.05 21.71
CA ASN A 130 4.25 0.11 22.71
C ASN A 130 5.56 -0.49 22.19
N ASP A 131 5.49 -1.66 21.54
CA ASP A 131 6.65 -2.35 20.98
C ASP A 131 7.30 -1.54 19.85
N LEU A 132 6.53 -0.71 19.14
CA LEU A 132 7.00 0.24 18.12
C LEU A 132 7.52 1.56 18.71
N GLY A 133 7.47 1.74 20.02
CA GLY A 133 7.87 3.00 20.65
C GLY A 133 6.97 4.20 20.31
N VAL A 134 5.76 3.93 19.80
CA VAL A 134 4.79 4.99 19.39
C VAL A 134 3.98 5.47 20.59
N ALA A 135 3.67 4.55 21.50
CA ALA A 135 2.91 4.83 22.70
C ALA A 135 3.53 4.15 23.92
N ALA A 136 3.15 4.61 25.10
CA ALA A 136 3.55 3.99 26.37
C ALA A 136 2.32 3.83 27.28
N SER A 137 2.01 2.59 27.65
CA SER A 137 0.94 2.32 28.62
C SER A 137 1.38 2.68 30.03
N GLN A 138 0.69 3.62 30.65
CA GLN A 138 0.97 4.09 32.02
C GLN A 138 -0.12 3.59 32.98
N HIS A 139 0.29 2.84 34.00
CA HIS A 139 -0.66 2.32 34.98
C HIS A 139 -1.45 3.44 35.65
N GLY A 140 -2.79 3.33 35.66
CA GLY A 140 -3.69 4.31 36.27
C GLY A 140 -3.83 5.65 35.51
N LYS A 141 -3.05 5.90 34.45
CA LYS A 141 -3.08 7.17 33.70
C LYS A 141 -3.59 7.04 32.27
N GLY A 142 -3.36 5.90 31.63
CA GLY A 142 -3.79 5.66 30.24
C GLY A 142 -2.65 5.35 29.28
N ILE A 143 -2.85 5.63 28.00
CA ILE A 143 -1.92 5.33 26.92
C ILE A 143 -1.33 6.65 26.42
N LEU A 144 -0.09 6.94 26.81
CA LEU A 144 0.62 8.16 26.43
C LEU A 144 1.17 8.03 25.01
N VAL A 145 0.98 9.03 24.16
CA VAL A 145 1.63 9.14 22.86
C VAL A 145 3.06 9.67 23.06
N CYS A 146 4.08 8.92 22.73
CA CYS A 146 5.47 9.29 23.00
C CYS A 146 6.37 9.38 21.77
N MET A 147 6.18 8.57 20.75
CA MET A 147 6.99 8.50 19.53
C MET A 147 8.51 8.45 19.86
N THR A 148 8.93 7.38 20.52
CA THR A 148 10.32 7.11 20.90
C THR A 148 10.87 5.93 20.10
N PRO A 149 11.24 6.13 18.81
CA PRO A 149 11.60 5.04 17.90
C PRO A 149 12.85 4.27 18.35
N GLN A 150 13.70 4.84 19.21
CA GLN A 150 14.86 4.16 19.77
C GLN A 150 14.48 2.97 20.67
N THR A 151 13.23 2.84 21.05
CA THR A 151 12.72 1.74 21.88
C THR A 151 11.96 0.69 21.08
N ILE A 152 12.06 0.67 19.74
CA ILE A 152 11.41 -0.35 18.90
C ILE A 152 11.95 -1.72 19.30
N ASP A 153 11.03 -2.61 19.66
CA ASP A 153 11.36 -4.00 19.99
C ASP A 153 11.35 -4.87 18.71
N PHE A 154 12.51 -4.94 18.07
CA PHE A 154 12.70 -5.81 16.89
C PHE A 154 12.68 -7.30 17.21
N SER A 155 12.59 -7.73 18.48
CA SER A 155 12.40 -9.14 18.84
C SER A 155 10.91 -9.55 18.84
N SER A 156 10.00 -8.59 18.88
CA SER A 156 8.55 -8.82 18.85
C SER A 156 8.10 -9.39 17.51
N PRO A 157 7.46 -10.58 17.47
CA PRO A 157 6.91 -11.15 16.23
C PRO A 157 5.86 -10.23 15.57
N ASP A 158 5.10 -9.49 16.37
CA ASP A 158 4.07 -8.56 15.87
C ASP A 158 4.72 -7.36 15.16
N VAL A 159 5.88 -6.90 15.63
CA VAL A 159 6.67 -5.84 14.97
C VAL A 159 7.24 -6.37 13.66
N HIS A 160 7.82 -7.57 13.63
CA HIS A 160 8.31 -8.18 12.39
C HIS A 160 7.21 -8.28 11.33
N GLU A 161 6.06 -8.86 11.65
CA GLU A 161 4.96 -9.03 10.71
C GLU A 161 4.47 -7.66 10.17
N MET A 162 4.44 -6.64 11.03
CA MET A 162 4.07 -5.29 10.62
C MET A 162 5.12 -4.65 9.69
N LEU A 163 6.40 -4.85 9.97
CA LEU A 163 7.49 -4.32 9.14
C LEU A 163 7.57 -5.03 7.79
N ASP A 164 7.27 -6.33 7.73
CA ASP A 164 7.15 -7.07 6.47
C ASP A 164 6.03 -6.48 5.61
N LEU A 165 4.85 -6.25 6.18
CA LEU A 165 3.74 -5.60 5.48
C LEU A 165 4.09 -4.18 5.00
N TYR A 166 4.85 -3.45 5.79
CA TYR A 166 5.34 -2.12 5.39
C TYR A 166 6.29 -2.20 4.20
N LEU A 167 7.29 -3.11 4.25
CA LEU A 167 8.24 -3.32 3.14
C LEU A 167 7.54 -3.81 1.87
N GLU A 168 6.59 -4.74 1.98
CA GLU A 168 5.78 -5.19 0.84
C GLU A 168 4.96 -4.04 0.24
N SER A 169 4.46 -3.13 1.10
CA SER A 169 3.72 -1.94 0.65
C SER A 169 4.62 -0.96 -0.12
N LEU A 170 5.85 -0.74 0.35
CA LEU A 170 6.85 0.07 -0.38
C LEU A 170 7.22 -0.59 -1.71
N GLN A 171 7.47 -1.89 -1.72
CA GLN A 171 7.80 -2.65 -2.93
C GLN A 171 6.67 -2.59 -3.95
N MET A 172 5.40 -2.70 -3.50
CA MET A 172 4.24 -2.55 -4.38
C MET A 172 4.19 -1.15 -5.01
N LEU A 173 4.52 -0.09 -4.26
CA LEU A 173 4.63 1.26 -4.83
C LEU A 173 5.74 1.35 -5.86
N VAL A 174 6.92 0.80 -5.58
CA VAL A 174 8.05 0.79 -6.53
C VAL A 174 7.62 0.18 -7.86
N TYR A 175 6.90 -0.93 -7.84
CA TYR A 175 6.48 -1.62 -9.06
C TYR A 175 5.32 -0.94 -9.81
N THR A 176 4.46 -0.21 -9.12
CA THR A 176 3.20 0.26 -9.71
C THR A 176 3.13 1.77 -9.91
N SER A 177 3.92 2.57 -9.15
CA SER A 177 3.77 4.03 -9.13
C SER A 177 3.96 4.68 -10.50
N ARG A 178 4.90 4.21 -11.34
CA ARG A 178 5.11 4.78 -12.66
C ARG A 178 3.85 4.70 -13.52
N SER A 179 3.33 3.48 -13.69
CA SER A 179 2.14 3.25 -14.53
C SER A 179 0.89 3.91 -13.95
N VAL A 180 0.73 3.87 -12.63
CA VAL A 180 -0.43 4.47 -11.95
C VAL A 180 -0.39 5.99 -11.99
N SER A 181 0.79 6.62 -11.83
CA SER A 181 0.95 8.07 -11.95
C SER A 181 0.58 8.55 -13.36
N LEU A 182 1.21 7.97 -14.40
CA LEU A 182 0.95 8.35 -15.79
C LEU A 182 -0.52 8.16 -16.16
N PHE A 183 -1.10 7.01 -15.80
CA PHE A 183 -2.52 6.74 -16.04
C PHE A 183 -3.43 7.76 -15.33
N THR A 184 -3.09 8.15 -14.09
CA THR A 184 -3.87 9.13 -13.35
C THR A 184 -3.72 10.52 -13.95
N PHE A 185 -2.47 10.96 -14.22
CA PHE A 185 -2.20 12.30 -14.78
C PHE A 185 -2.82 12.50 -16.15
N GLN A 186 -2.86 11.48 -17.00
CA GLN A 186 -3.52 11.54 -18.31
C GLN A 186 -5.06 11.69 -18.20
N SER A 187 -5.65 11.27 -17.10
CA SER A 187 -7.11 11.27 -16.92
C SER A 187 -7.65 12.46 -16.13
N VAL A 188 -6.79 13.31 -15.55
CA VAL A 188 -7.19 14.46 -14.73
C VAL A 188 -7.11 15.78 -15.49
N SER A 189 -7.83 16.79 -15.02
CA SER A 189 -7.73 18.15 -15.56
C SER A 189 -6.44 18.84 -15.13
N GLY A 190 -5.96 19.82 -15.90
CA GLY A 190 -4.84 20.67 -15.51
C GLY A 190 -5.04 21.32 -14.12
N ALA A 191 -6.26 21.77 -13.82
CA ALA A 191 -6.58 22.34 -12.51
C ALA A 191 -6.34 21.39 -11.34
N ALA A 192 -6.53 20.06 -11.52
CA ALA A 192 -6.22 19.10 -10.48
C ALA A 192 -4.70 18.92 -10.28
N LEU A 193 -3.92 18.99 -11.36
CA LEU A 193 -2.45 18.99 -11.29
C LEU A 193 -1.91 20.27 -10.66
N ASP A 194 -2.53 21.41 -10.94
CA ASP A 194 -2.17 22.69 -10.31
C ASP A 194 -2.36 22.63 -8.78
N VAL A 195 -3.44 22.00 -8.32
CA VAL A 195 -3.69 21.78 -6.88
C VAL A 195 -2.60 20.89 -6.26
N LEU A 196 -2.22 19.78 -6.93
CA LEU A 196 -1.15 18.92 -6.45
C LEU A 196 0.19 19.68 -6.38
N THR A 197 0.49 20.45 -7.42
CA THR A 197 1.71 21.27 -7.50
C THR A 197 1.77 22.28 -6.36
N GLU A 198 0.66 22.97 -6.08
CA GLU A 198 0.59 23.95 -4.98
C GLU A 198 0.74 23.28 -3.61
N GLN A 199 0.14 22.10 -3.40
CA GLN A 199 0.33 21.32 -2.18
C GLN A 199 1.81 20.95 -1.99
N PHE A 200 2.50 20.49 -3.03
CA PHE A 200 3.92 20.17 -2.95
C PHE A 200 4.79 21.40 -2.69
N ARG A 201 4.43 22.56 -3.28
CA ARG A 201 5.09 23.83 -3.02
C ARG A 201 4.91 24.29 -1.57
N SER A 202 3.72 24.15 -1.01
CA SER A 202 3.43 24.44 0.40
C SER A 202 4.26 23.57 1.35
N ILE A 203 4.30 22.24 1.10
CA ILE A 203 5.12 21.29 1.85
C ILE A 203 6.59 21.71 1.86
N ARG A 204 7.12 22.09 0.68
CA ARG A 204 8.51 22.58 0.55
C ARG A 204 8.75 23.84 1.36
N LYS A 205 7.83 24.80 1.29
CA LYS A 205 7.92 26.07 2.02
C LYS A 205 7.86 25.88 3.54
N GLU A 206 7.03 24.94 4.00
CA GLU A 206 6.86 24.63 5.42
C GLU A 206 7.90 23.63 5.94
N SER A 207 8.79 23.14 5.09
CA SER A 207 9.78 22.09 5.40
C SER A 207 9.15 20.80 5.96
N ARG A 208 7.93 20.47 5.52
CA ARG A 208 7.17 19.28 5.92
C ARG A 208 7.32 18.13 4.89
N THR A 209 8.57 17.81 4.59
CA THR A 209 8.92 16.80 3.55
C THR A 209 8.37 15.40 3.85
N ASP A 210 8.04 15.12 5.10
CA ASP A 210 7.32 13.95 5.57
C ASP A 210 5.93 13.77 4.92
N LEU A 211 5.34 14.85 4.42
CA LEU A 211 3.98 14.83 3.85
C LEU A 211 3.95 14.54 2.33
N TYR A 212 5.07 14.57 1.63
CA TYR A 212 5.07 14.37 0.18
C TYR A 212 4.41 13.06 -0.25
N LEU A 213 4.76 11.94 0.42
CA LEU A 213 4.19 10.63 0.10
C LEU A 213 2.68 10.59 0.41
N GLU A 214 2.25 11.15 1.54
CA GLU A 214 0.84 11.22 1.93
C GLU A 214 0.02 12.03 0.90
N VAL A 215 0.54 13.18 0.46
CA VAL A 215 -0.14 14.03 -0.54
C VAL A 215 -0.21 13.34 -1.89
N TYR A 216 0.90 12.73 -2.36
CA TYR A 216 0.92 11.96 -3.59
C TYR A 216 -0.12 10.82 -3.58
N LEU A 217 -0.10 9.98 -2.54
CA LEU A 217 -1.04 8.85 -2.43
C LEU A 217 -2.48 9.33 -2.33
N THR A 218 -2.72 10.42 -1.60
CA THR A 218 -4.06 11.03 -1.49
C THR A 218 -4.54 11.53 -2.85
N PHE A 219 -3.65 12.10 -3.66
CA PHE A 219 -3.99 12.50 -5.02
C PHE A 219 -4.38 11.31 -5.89
N ILE A 220 -3.62 10.22 -5.89
CA ILE A 220 -3.95 9.00 -6.64
C ILE A 220 -5.29 8.43 -6.18
N VAL A 221 -5.51 8.27 -4.87
CA VAL A 221 -6.77 7.76 -4.31
C VAL A 221 -7.97 8.62 -4.71
N LYS A 222 -7.80 9.94 -4.80
CA LYS A 222 -8.88 10.86 -5.14
C LYS A 222 -9.17 10.92 -6.64
N HIS A 223 -8.15 10.87 -7.47
CA HIS A 223 -8.25 11.26 -8.87
C HIS A 223 -8.05 10.13 -9.88
N CYS A 224 -7.48 8.99 -9.51
CA CYS A 224 -7.35 7.86 -10.41
C CYS A 224 -8.73 7.39 -10.89
N SER A 225 -8.90 7.20 -12.20
CA SER A 225 -10.19 6.75 -12.78
C SER A 225 -10.53 5.30 -12.42
N SER A 226 -9.53 4.45 -12.12
CA SER A 226 -9.73 3.06 -11.71
C SER A 226 -10.12 2.94 -10.24
N ALA A 227 -11.32 2.44 -9.95
CA ALA A 227 -11.76 2.17 -8.57
C ALA A 227 -10.86 1.15 -7.86
N MET A 228 -10.37 0.14 -8.58
CA MET A 228 -9.46 -0.87 -8.04
C MET A 228 -8.13 -0.24 -7.59
N VAL A 229 -7.54 0.61 -8.41
CA VAL A 229 -6.30 1.32 -8.07
C VAL A 229 -6.50 2.21 -6.85
N ARG A 230 -7.62 2.97 -6.82
CA ARG A 230 -7.93 3.81 -5.65
C ARG A 230 -8.00 3.01 -4.35
N GLU A 231 -8.69 1.86 -4.37
CA GLU A 231 -8.81 0.99 -3.18
C GLU A 231 -7.46 0.41 -2.76
N CYS A 232 -6.65 -0.08 -3.72
CA CYS A 232 -5.31 -0.57 -3.43
C CYS A 232 -4.42 0.51 -2.82
N TYR A 233 -4.39 1.71 -3.42
CA TYR A 233 -3.55 2.80 -2.96
C TYR A 233 -4.01 3.38 -1.62
N ASP A 234 -5.31 3.34 -1.31
CA ASP A 234 -5.80 3.71 0.03
C ASP A 234 -5.30 2.74 1.10
N LYS A 235 -5.29 1.44 0.82
CA LYS A 235 -4.71 0.43 1.73
C LYS A 235 -3.20 0.57 1.87
N LEU A 236 -2.48 0.79 0.76
CA LEU A 236 -1.04 1.05 0.80
C LEU A 236 -0.73 2.28 1.65
N LYS A 237 -1.46 3.38 1.44
CA LYS A 237 -1.32 4.61 2.21
C LYS A 237 -1.49 4.38 3.72
N LEU A 238 -2.44 3.53 4.10
CA LEU A 238 -2.63 3.17 5.50
C LEU A 238 -1.43 2.38 6.05
N LEU A 239 -0.98 1.34 5.34
CA LEU A 239 0.12 0.48 5.80
C LEU A 239 1.46 1.23 5.86
N LEU A 240 1.70 2.17 4.96
CA LEU A 240 2.92 2.99 4.94
C LEU A 240 3.07 3.86 6.18
N ALA A 241 1.99 4.24 6.87
CA ALA A 241 2.06 4.95 8.13
C ALA A 241 2.81 4.15 9.22
N CYS A 242 2.80 2.82 9.14
CA CYS A 242 3.51 1.94 10.06
C CYS A 242 5.04 2.12 9.99
N GLY A 243 5.56 2.56 8.87
CA GLY A 243 6.99 2.80 8.67
C GLY A 243 7.51 4.10 9.29
N TYR A 244 6.63 4.97 9.76
CA TYR A 244 7.05 6.26 10.32
C TYR A 244 8.05 6.13 11.48
N PRO A 245 7.82 5.29 12.52
CA PRO A 245 8.78 5.11 13.61
C PRO A 245 10.14 4.59 13.13
N VAL A 246 10.13 3.62 12.21
CA VAL A 246 11.35 3.04 11.65
C VAL A 246 12.14 4.07 10.84
N THR A 247 11.45 4.90 10.08
CA THR A 247 12.07 5.98 9.31
C THR A 247 12.74 7.01 10.22
N LEU A 248 12.07 7.39 11.32
CA LEU A 248 12.67 8.28 12.34
C LEU A 248 13.94 7.67 12.93
N MET A 249 13.89 6.38 13.28
CA MET A 249 15.05 5.66 13.83
C MET A 249 16.19 5.59 12.83
N ARG A 250 15.92 5.22 11.57
CA ARG A 250 16.91 5.15 10.48
C ARG A 250 17.61 6.48 10.27
N LEU A 251 16.86 7.55 10.28
CA LEU A 251 17.39 8.90 10.06
C LEU A 251 17.97 9.55 11.32
N LYS A 252 17.84 8.89 12.49
CA LYS A 252 18.29 9.41 13.80
C LYS A 252 17.70 10.80 14.09
N LYS A 253 16.41 10.98 13.82
CA LYS A 253 15.67 12.23 13.95
C LYS A 253 14.48 12.10 14.89
N ASP A 254 14.12 13.20 15.52
CA ASP A 254 12.92 13.31 16.34
C ASP A 254 11.66 13.62 15.51
N SER A 255 11.86 14.14 14.28
CA SER A 255 10.79 14.38 13.31
C SER A 255 11.33 14.32 11.87
N LEU A 256 10.46 13.97 10.89
CA LEU A 256 10.84 13.90 9.47
C LEU A 256 10.74 15.23 8.73
N GLY A 257 10.24 16.28 9.36
CA GLY A 257 9.88 17.53 8.71
C GLY A 257 11.00 18.29 7.98
N GLN A 258 12.27 17.96 8.24
CA GLN A 258 13.41 18.71 7.68
C GLN A 258 14.31 17.89 6.77
N GLU A 259 13.81 16.78 6.24
CA GLU A 259 14.62 15.94 5.37
C GLU A 259 14.52 16.41 3.91
N TYR A 260 15.64 16.84 3.35
CA TYR A 260 15.75 17.15 1.93
C TYR A 260 16.24 15.91 1.17
N ASN A 261 15.35 15.27 0.41
CA ASN A 261 15.74 14.27 -0.57
C ASN A 261 15.86 14.95 -1.94
N PRO A 262 17.05 14.92 -2.59
CA PRO A 262 17.25 15.58 -3.89
C PRO A 262 16.30 15.09 -4.98
N ALA A 263 15.99 13.79 -5.03
CA ALA A 263 15.08 13.22 -6.02
C ALA A 263 13.65 13.78 -5.87
N VAL A 264 13.17 13.93 -4.62
CA VAL A 264 11.86 14.57 -4.38
C VAL A 264 11.85 16.03 -4.82
N LEU A 265 12.93 16.78 -4.55
CA LEU A 265 13.00 18.19 -4.98
C LEU A 265 13.01 18.33 -6.50
N GLN A 266 13.70 17.42 -7.20
CA GLN A 266 13.69 17.37 -8.66
C GLN A 266 12.31 17.00 -9.20
N ALA A 267 11.66 16.00 -8.61
CA ALA A 267 10.29 15.62 -8.97
C ALA A 267 9.32 16.80 -8.82
N VAL A 268 9.37 17.53 -7.71
CA VAL A 268 8.55 18.72 -7.51
C VAL A 268 8.84 19.79 -8.56
N THR A 269 10.11 20.01 -8.91
CA THR A 269 10.49 20.98 -9.94
C THR A 269 9.96 20.59 -11.32
N SER A 270 10.02 19.30 -11.70
CA SER A 270 9.42 18.79 -12.95
C SER A 270 7.91 19.01 -12.97
N LEU A 271 7.22 18.75 -11.85
CA LEU A 271 5.78 18.98 -11.77
C LEU A 271 5.43 20.47 -11.90
N GLU A 272 6.22 21.38 -11.29
CA GLU A 272 6.09 22.83 -11.42
C GLU A 272 6.29 23.31 -12.88
N ALA A 273 7.09 22.60 -13.65
CA ALA A 273 7.30 22.86 -15.08
C ALA A 273 6.22 22.22 -15.99
N GLY A 274 5.27 21.47 -15.42
CA GLY A 274 4.26 20.72 -16.17
C GLY A 274 4.76 19.41 -16.78
N ASP A 275 5.99 19.00 -16.45
CA ASP A 275 6.59 17.74 -16.89
C ASP A 275 6.16 16.58 -15.98
N THR A 276 5.04 15.98 -16.31
CA THR A 276 4.47 14.86 -15.55
C THR A 276 5.25 13.55 -15.72
N GLU A 277 5.94 13.35 -16.85
CA GLU A 277 6.81 12.19 -17.05
C GLU A 277 8.08 12.32 -16.21
N GLY A 278 8.77 13.45 -16.29
CA GLY A 278 9.94 13.73 -15.46
C GLY A 278 9.65 13.66 -13.96
N PHE A 279 8.49 14.22 -13.52
CA PHE A 279 8.01 14.00 -12.15
C PHE A 279 7.92 12.51 -11.82
N THR A 280 7.25 11.74 -12.68
CA THR A 280 6.98 10.33 -12.42
C THR A 280 8.27 9.51 -12.31
N ASP A 281 9.23 9.73 -13.20
CA ASP A 281 10.48 8.99 -13.21
C ASP A 281 11.32 9.30 -11.97
N GLN A 282 11.44 10.55 -11.57
CA GLN A 282 12.17 10.96 -10.35
C GLN A 282 11.47 10.52 -9.08
N TRP A 283 10.13 10.49 -9.08
CA TRP A 283 9.34 9.96 -7.99
C TRP A 283 9.55 8.46 -7.79
N CYS A 284 9.63 7.70 -8.86
CA CYS A 284 9.93 6.27 -8.81
C CYS A 284 11.36 6.00 -8.31
N GLU A 285 12.33 6.81 -8.70
CA GLU A 285 13.69 6.74 -8.18
C GLU A 285 13.71 6.97 -6.67
N PHE A 286 13.02 8.01 -6.18
CA PHE A 286 12.86 8.27 -4.77
C PHE A 286 12.26 7.06 -4.02
N LEU A 287 11.16 6.49 -4.52
CA LEU A 287 10.51 5.33 -3.90
C LEU A 287 11.44 4.11 -3.87
N SER A 288 12.19 3.86 -4.94
CA SER A 288 13.14 2.75 -5.02
C SER A 288 14.27 2.91 -4.01
N GLN A 289 14.79 4.13 -3.87
CA GLN A 289 15.80 4.44 -2.87
C GLN A 289 15.26 4.23 -1.45
N GLN A 290 14.07 4.75 -1.14
CA GLN A 290 13.45 4.60 0.18
C GLN A 290 13.21 3.12 0.54
N GLU A 291 12.73 2.32 -0.41
CA GLU A 291 12.54 0.87 -0.21
C GLU A 291 13.86 0.17 0.11
N SER A 292 14.89 0.39 -0.71
CA SER A 292 16.21 -0.24 -0.56
C SER A 292 16.88 0.13 0.76
N GLU A 293 16.91 1.42 1.12
CA GLU A 293 17.49 1.90 2.37
C GLU A 293 16.76 1.37 3.60
N THR A 294 15.41 1.37 3.54
CA THR A 294 14.58 0.88 4.66
C THR A 294 14.75 -0.62 4.85
N ARG A 295 14.74 -1.38 3.76
CA ARG A 295 14.97 -2.83 3.79
C ARG A 295 16.34 -3.17 4.40
N SER A 296 17.38 -2.51 3.94
CA SER A 296 18.75 -2.69 4.46
C SER A 296 18.82 -2.39 5.95
N PHE A 297 18.20 -1.29 6.38
CA PHE A 297 18.14 -0.91 7.79
C PHE A 297 17.44 -1.95 8.66
N ILE A 298 16.25 -2.40 8.25
CA ILE A 298 15.48 -3.41 9.01
C ILE A 298 16.25 -4.73 9.10
N MET A 299 16.91 -5.16 8.00
CA MET A 299 17.74 -6.36 7.99
C MET A 299 18.94 -6.26 8.93
N GLU A 300 19.57 -5.08 9.06
CA GLU A 300 20.67 -4.85 10.01
C GLU A 300 20.17 -4.97 11.45
N GLN A 301 19.01 -4.38 11.78
CA GLN A 301 18.45 -4.50 13.13
C GLN A 301 18.14 -5.96 13.49
N GLY A 302 17.59 -6.74 12.55
CA GLY A 302 17.32 -8.17 12.75
C GLY A 302 18.57 -9.04 12.98
N LYS A 303 19.74 -8.64 12.47
CA LYS A 303 21.03 -9.36 12.70
C LYS A 303 21.61 -9.16 14.09
N HIS A 304 21.23 -8.10 14.77
CA HIS A 304 21.68 -7.80 16.13
C HIS A 304 20.88 -8.50 17.23
N LEU A 305 19.85 -9.28 16.83
CA LEU A 305 19.10 -10.10 17.77
C LEU A 305 19.87 -11.40 18.08
N PRO A 306 19.95 -11.84 19.35
CA PRO A 306 20.52 -13.13 19.67
C PRO A 306 19.72 -14.23 18.97
N GLN A 307 20.39 -15.03 18.16
CA GLN A 307 19.81 -16.25 17.59
C GLN A 307 19.55 -17.22 18.75
N ASN A 308 18.30 -17.35 19.18
CA ASN A 308 17.86 -18.36 20.13
C ASN A 308 17.62 -19.71 19.41
#